data_6ca6635dbb44be827dd087f02a7a9fee
#
_entry.id   6ca6635dbb44be827dd087f02a7a9fee
#
_cell.length_a   1.000
_cell.length_b   1.000
_cell.length_c   1.000
_cell.angle_alpha   90.00
_cell.angle_beta   90.00
_cell.angle_gamma   90.00
#
_symmetry.space_group_name_H-M   'P 1'
#
loop_
_entity.id
_entity.type
_entity.pdbx_description
1 polymer ?
#
loop_
_entity_poly.entity_id
_entity_poly.type
_entity_poly.pdbx_seq_one_letter_code
_entity_poly.pdbx_strand_id
1 'polypeptide(L)'
;MNENSPPAPKSTDLPLPPVVDKSQSLQGSRAIGRLGESAKITAIIAIMCVAFWVVKNKLVKANVTWAVVQEGISNVPYWQIGIACGLTALNYLILTGYDWIAVRHLKKELPMTKIMTGAIVGYSYGNVLGWLLGGNAVRYRLYSSWGFSFLEIVAFVSILATTFWLGLFLLAGVAFIALPIKLPEEVSEKLIFDHHVWGLLFLGCIGLYLAACTIFRKPIRVRDFEVTLPPFSLSTMQLVVSAGDFLLASQVLFWLLPSSQSAEINFSTVLIAYLTGQIITVLTHVPGGFGVLEGVLVSFFPEESLGDVLAAVVLFRIIYYFLPFIPATILLIYNEIRAKRRPKDAVQDI
;
A
#
# COMPACT_ATOMS: atom_id res chain seq x y z
N MET A 1 35.69 69.52 -41.23
CA MET A 1 36.81 69.43 -40.27
C MET A 1 36.28 69.86 -38.93
N ASN A 2 36.04 68.96 -38.06
CA ASN A 2 36.07 69.16 -36.62
C ASN A 2 36.12 67.79 -35.95
N GLU A 3 37.35 67.39 -35.68
CA GLU A 3 37.66 66.28 -34.78
C GLU A 3 37.38 66.73 -33.36
N ASN A 4 36.48 66.06 -32.64
CA ASN A 4 36.46 65.99 -31.20
C ASN A 4 35.33 65.02 -30.77
N SER A 5 35.59 63.75 -30.94
CA SER A 5 34.83 62.72 -30.24
C SER A 5 35.60 62.32 -28.98
N PRO A 6 35.02 62.37 -27.77
CA PRO A 6 35.68 61.90 -26.55
C PRO A 6 35.90 60.42 -26.58
N PRO A 7 37.01 59.90 -25.97
CA PRO A 7 37.30 58.45 -25.92
C PRO A 7 36.29 57.73 -25.06
N ALA A 8 35.94 56.50 -25.50
CA ALA A 8 35.06 55.55 -24.77
C ALA A 8 35.62 55.25 -23.37
N PRO A 9 34.78 55.18 -22.35
CA PRO A 9 35.23 54.83 -21.00
C PRO A 9 35.78 53.39 -20.97
N LYS A 10 36.98 53.23 -20.38
CA LYS A 10 37.60 51.98 -20.09
C LYS A 10 36.66 51.15 -19.21
N SER A 11 36.46 49.87 -19.53
CA SER A 11 35.73 48.87 -18.73
C SER A 11 36.30 48.85 -17.30
N THR A 12 35.57 49.47 -16.41
CA THR A 12 35.83 49.42 -14.96
C THR A 12 35.65 48.01 -14.47
N ASP A 13 36.69 47.49 -13.83
CA ASP A 13 36.69 46.22 -13.09
C ASP A 13 35.57 46.22 -12.02
N LEU A 14 34.41 45.72 -12.37
CA LEU A 14 33.38 45.40 -11.38
C LEU A 14 33.86 44.14 -10.62
N PRO A 15 33.96 44.17 -9.29
CA PRO A 15 34.31 42.98 -8.52
C PRO A 15 33.26 41.93 -8.79
N LEU A 16 33.69 40.74 -9.18
CA LEU A 16 32.83 39.56 -9.35
C LEU A 16 32.07 39.30 -8.04
N PRO A 17 30.76 39.04 -8.11
CA PRO A 17 30.01 38.70 -6.91
C PRO A 17 30.67 37.49 -6.23
N PRO A 18 30.67 37.41 -4.88
CA PRO A 18 31.29 36.32 -4.16
C PRO A 18 30.71 35.00 -4.66
N VAL A 19 31.60 34.07 -5.02
CA VAL A 19 31.23 32.70 -5.40
C VAL A 19 30.61 32.08 -4.17
N VAL A 20 29.27 32.05 -4.12
CA VAL A 20 28.53 31.33 -3.07
C VAL A 20 28.86 29.86 -3.27
N ASP A 21 29.59 29.30 -2.33
CA ASP A 21 29.93 27.89 -2.32
C ASP A 21 28.66 27.04 -2.21
N LYS A 22 28.16 26.60 -3.36
CA LYS A 22 26.98 25.72 -3.46
C LYS A 22 27.16 24.40 -2.73
N SER A 23 28.41 24.04 -2.36
CA SER A 23 28.68 22.79 -1.63
C SER A 23 28.17 22.85 -0.19
N GLN A 24 28.26 24.00 0.48
CA GLN A 24 27.76 24.16 1.86
C GLN A 24 26.23 24.16 1.91
N SER A 25 25.56 24.79 0.93
CA SER A 25 24.08 24.78 0.88
C SER A 25 23.50 23.39 0.59
N LEU A 26 24.21 22.60 -0.24
CA LEU A 26 23.81 21.23 -0.55
C LEU A 26 24.09 20.26 0.62
N GLN A 27 25.13 20.50 1.41
CA GLN A 27 25.42 19.69 2.61
C GLN A 27 24.39 19.97 3.73
N GLY A 28 24.01 21.24 3.95
CA GLY A 28 22.97 21.61 4.91
C GLY A 28 21.60 21.01 4.55
N SER A 29 21.21 21.08 3.28
CA SER A 29 19.95 20.46 2.80
C SER A 29 19.93 18.95 2.93
N ARG A 30 21.05 18.26 2.68
CA ARG A 30 21.18 16.81 2.87
C ARG A 30 21.17 16.39 4.33
N ALA A 31 21.72 17.20 5.22
CA ALA A 31 21.71 16.93 6.68
C ALA A 31 20.30 17.07 7.26
N ILE A 32 19.55 18.11 6.86
CA ILE A 32 18.15 18.31 7.27
C ILE A 32 17.25 17.19 6.72
N GLY A 33 17.47 16.76 5.49
CA GLY A 33 16.75 15.62 4.89
C GLY A 33 16.99 14.32 5.67
N ARG A 34 18.24 14.02 6.04
CA ARG A 34 18.60 12.83 6.83
C ARG A 34 18.04 12.86 8.25
N LEU A 35 18.01 14.02 8.91
CA LEU A 35 17.38 14.18 10.22
C LEU A 35 15.87 13.93 10.16
N GLY A 36 15.20 14.39 9.12
CA GLY A 36 13.77 14.10 8.90
C GLY A 36 13.49 12.62 8.59
N GLU A 37 14.36 11.94 7.86
CA GLU A 37 14.24 10.51 7.60
C GLU A 37 14.49 9.67 8.85
N SER A 38 15.54 9.99 9.63
CA SER A 38 15.81 9.28 10.89
C SER A 38 14.67 9.45 11.89
N ALA A 39 14.08 10.64 12.00
CA ALA A 39 12.94 10.88 12.87
C ALA A 39 11.70 10.05 12.45
N LYS A 40 11.43 9.92 11.14
CA LYS A 40 10.34 9.06 10.64
C LYS A 40 10.58 7.58 10.94
N ILE A 41 11.78 7.09 10.71
CA ILE A 41 12.16 5.70 11.03
C ILE A 41 12.02 5.44 12.53
N THR A 42 12.50 6.36 13.38
CA THR A 42 12.37 6.25 14.83
C THR A 42 10.89 6.24 15.26
N ALA A 43 10.04 7.07 14.67
CA ALA A 43 8.60 7.07 14.94
C ALA A 43 7.93 5.76 14.55
N ILE A 44 8.26 5.20 13.38
CA ILE A 44 7.75 3.89 12.95
C ILE A 44 8.18 2.79 13.90
N ILE A 45 9.46 2.76 14.31
CA ILE A 45 9.97 1.78 15.28
C ILE A 45 9.26 1.93 16.61
N ALA A 46 9.06 3.16 17.11
CA ALA A 46 8.32 3.41 18.34
C ALA A 46 6.88 2.90 18.28
N ILE A 47 6.17 3.14 17.17
CA ILE A 47 4.80 2.61 16.95
C ILE A 47 4.80 1.08 16.95
N MET A 48 5.76 0.44 16.27
CA MET A 48 5.91 -1.02 16.28
C MET A 48 6.16 -1.55 17.70
N CYS A 49 7.03 -0.90 18.47
CA CYS A 49 7.30 -1.28 19.86
C CYS A 49 6.05 -1.15 20.75
N VAL A 50 5.28 -0.07 20.58
CA VAL A 50 4.02 0.13 21.30
C VAL A 50 2.98 -0.92 20.92
N ALA A 51 2.80 -1.19 19.61
CA ALA A 51 1.89 -2.21 19.13
C ALA A 51 2.28 -3.60 19.68
N PHE A 52 3.56 -3.95 19.61
CA PHE A 52 4.07 -5.20 20.18
C PHE A 52 3.86 -5.28 21.70
N TRP A 53 4.08 -4.19 22.43
CA TRP A 53 3.86 -4.12 23.88
C TRP A 53 2.38 -4.33 24.24
N VAL A 54 1.45 -3.70 23.49
CA VAL A 54 -0.01 -3.89 23.69
C VAL A 54 -0.40 -5.33 23.45
N VAL A 55 0.04 -5.92 22.33
CA VAL A 55 -0.21 -7.33 22.02
C VAL A 55 0.35 -8.22 23.10
N LYS A 56 1.63 -8.05 23.47
CA LYS A 56 2.27 -8.83 24.55
C LYS A 56 1.48 -8.76 25.86
N ASN A 57 1.05 -7.55 26.28
CA ASN A 57 0.31 -7.40 27.53
C ASN A 57 -1.06 -8.11 27.50
N LYS A 58 -1.79 -8.02 26.38
CA LYS A 58 -3.05 -8.76 26.21
C LYS A 58 -2.83 -10.28 26.24
N LEU A 59 -1.79 -10.77 25.56
CA LEU A 59 -1.42 -12.19 25.56
C LEU A 59 -1.04 -12.70 26.93
N VAL A 60 -0.25 -11.95 27.69
CA VAL A 60 0.15 -12.31 29.05
C VAL A 60 -1.07 -12.38 29.98
N LYS A 61 -2.00 -11.41 29.86
CA LYS A 61 -3.26 -11.42 30.63
C LYS A 61 -4.14 -12.61 30.28
N ALA A 62 -4.20 -12.99 29.02
CA ALA A 62 -4.98 -14.13 28.53
C ALA A 62 -4.25 -15.48 28.68
N ASN A 63 -3.08 -15.51 29.33
CA ASN A 63 -2.22 -16.72 29.47
C ASN A 63 -1.87 -17.39 28.13
N VAL A 64 -1.83 -16.62 27.03
CA VAL A 64 -1.47 -17.17 25.71
C VAL A 64 0.04 -17.30 25.60
N THR A 65 0.50 -18.55 25.53
CA THR A 65 1.91 -18.90 25.33
C THR A 65 2.16 -19.29 23.88
N TRP A 66 3.43 -19.38 23.48
CA TRP A 66 3.79 -19.89 22.15
C TRP A 66 3.25 -21.30 21.89
N ALA A 67 3.18 -22.15 22.93
CA ALA A 67 2.61 -23.47 22.82
C ALA A 67 1.13 -23.45 22.42
N VAL A 68 0.32 -22.53 22.96
CA VAL A 68 -1.10 -22.34 22.59
C VAL A 68 -1.23 -21.90 21.13
N VAL A 69 -0.36 -21.00 20.65
CA VAL A 69 -0.35 -20.58 19.24
C VAL A 69 0.04 -21.74 18.32
N GLN A 70 1.02 -22.55 18.72
CA GLN A 70 1.45 -23.73 17.98
C GLN A 70 0.36 -24.79 17.92
N GLU A 71 -0.37 -25.01 19.01
CA GLU A 71 -1.54 -25.86 19.05
C GLU A 71 -2.64 -25.34 18.10
N GLY A 72 -2.96 -24.03 18.16
CA GLY A 72 -3.89 -23.40 17.23
C GLY A 72 -3.53 -23.62 15.76
N ILE A 73 -2.22 -23.50 15.42
CA ILE A 73 -1.75 -23.80 14.05
C ILE A 73 -2.01 -25.26 13.68
N SER A 74 -1.76 -26.19 14.59
CA SER A 74 -1.95 -27.62 14.32
C SER A 74 -3.42 -28.01 14.19
N ASN A 75 -4.32 -27.23 14.79
CA ASN A 75 -5.77 -27.44 14.75
C ASN A 75 -6.40 -26.94 13.42
N VAL A 76 -5.68 -26.17 12.58
CA VAL A 76 -6.21 -25.76 11.28
C VAL A 76 -6.14 -26.92 10.29
N PRO A 77 -7.28 -27.41 9.76
CA PRO A 77 -7.30 -28.50 8.82
C PRO A 77 -6.56 -28.19 7.52
N TYR A 78 -5.85 -29.17 6.96
CA TYR A 78 -5.09 -28.98 5.71
C TYR A 78 -5.92 -28.47 4.52
N TRP A 79 -7.21 -28.85 4.46
CA TRP A 79 -8.09 -28.37 3.40
C TRP A 79 -8.39 -26.87 3.52
N GLN A 80 -8.46 -26.30 4.73
CA GLN A 80 -8.60 -24.85 4.94
C GLN A 80 -7.33 -24.12 4.49
N ILE A 81 -6.15 -24.67 4.80
CA ILE A 81 -4.87 -24.16 4.29
C ILE A 81 -4.87 -24.19 2.76
N GLY A 82 -5.37 -25.27 2.14
CA GLY A 82 -5.52 -25.37 0.69
C GLY A 82 -6.42 -24.27 0.10
N ILE A 83 -7.58 -24.00 0.73
CA ILE A 83 -8.48 -22.91 0.35
C ILE A 83 -7.76 -21.55 0.50
N ALA A 84 -7.09 -21.30 1.62
CA ALA A 84 -6.36 -20.07 1.87
C ALA A 84 -5.28 -19.82 0.80
N CYS A 85 -4.53 -20.86 0.40
CA CYS A 85 -3.57 -20.77 -0.71
C CYS A 85 -4.25 -20.45 -2.04
N GLY A 86 -5.38 -21.11 -2.35
CA GLY A 86 -6.15 -20.85 -3.57
C GLY A 86 -6.71 -19.43 -3.62
N LEU A 87 -7.29 -18.95 -2.51
CA LEU A 87 -7.78 -17.58 -2.37
C LEU A 87 -6.64 -16.55 -2.49
N THR A 88 -5.47 -16.84 -1.93
CA THR A 88 -4.28 -15.99 -2.08
C THR A 88 -3.85 -15.89 -3.54
N ALA A 89 -3.79 -17.01 -4.26
CA ALA A 89 -3.46 -17.02 -5.69
C ALA A 89 -4.49 -16.22 -6.50
N LEU A 90 -5.78 -16.39 -6.22
CA LEU A 90 -6.86 -15.62 -6.84
C LEU A 90 -6.75 -14.13 -6.51
N ASN A 91 -6.41 -13.78 -5.27
CA ASN A 91 -6.22 -12.39 -4.87
C ASN A 91 -5.06 -11.74 -5.65
N TYR A 92 -3.93 -12.42 -5.83
CA TYR A 92 -2.82 -11.90 -6.63
C TYR A 92 -3.16 -11.72 -8.11
N LEU A 93 -4.12 -12.50 -8.65
CA LEU A 93 -4.68 -12.25 -9.98
C LEU A 93 -5.52 -10.96 -9.99
N ILE A 94 -6.35 -10.73 -8.96
CA ILE A 94 -7.12 -9.48 -8.80
C ILE A 94 -6.19 -8.28 -8.62
N LEU A 95 -5.13 -8.39 -7.83
CA LEU A 95 -4.12 -7.34 -7.65
C LEU A 95 -3.45 -6.94 -8.97
N THR A 96 -3.38 -7.85 -9.96
CA THR A 96 -2.95 -7.50 -11.32
C THR A 96 -3.89 -6.48 -11.97
N GLY A 97 -5.16 -6.48 -11.59
CA GLY A 97 -6.15 -5.51 -12.07
C GLY A 97 -5.82 -4.07 -11.70
N TYR A 98 -5.24 -3.82 -10.53
CA TYR A 98 -4.79 -2.48 -10.14
C TYR A 98 -3.72 -1.95 -11.12
N ASP A 99 -2.68 -2.75 -11.35
CA ASP A 99 -1.58 -2.37 -12.25
C ASP A 99 -2.10 -2.23 -13.69
N TRP A 100 -3.02 -3.10 -14.13
CA TRP A 100 -3.66 -3.03 -15.44
C TRP A 100 -4.48 -1.74 -15.61
N ILE A 101 -5.29 -1.37 -14.64
CA ILE A 101 -6.07 -0.11 -14.65
C ILE A 101 -5.14 1.09 -14.77
N ALA A 102 -4.04 1.11 -14.00
CA ALA A 102 -3.07 2.20 -14.03
C ALA A 102 -2.36 2.30 -15.40
N VAL A 103 -1.89 1.18 -15.96
CA VAL A 103 -1.28 1.13 -17.31
C VAL A 103 -2.27 1.61 -18.37
N ARG A 104 -3.54 1.15 -18.32
CA ARG A 104 -4.59 1.52 -19.24
C ARG A 104 -4.94 3.00 -19.16
N HIS A 105 -5.01 3.54 -17.94
CA HIS A 105 -5.27 4.96 -17.73
C HIS A 105 -4.16 5.85 -18.30
N LEU A 106 -2.91 5.45 -18.13
CA LEU A 106 -1.75 6.15 -18.68
C LEU A 106 -1.57 5.94 -20.20
N LYS A 107 -2.49 5.22 -20.84
CA LYS A 107 -2.47 4.90 -22.28
C LYS A 107 -1.16 4.25 -22.74
N LYS A 108 -0.53 3.47 -21.84
CA LYS A 108 0.68 2.72 -22.15
C LYS A 108 0.34 1.31 -22.64
N GLU A 109 1.13 0.83 -23.60
CA GLU A 109 1.03 -0.52 -24.12
C GLU A 109 2.08 -1.40 -23.45
N LEU A 110 1.63 -2.26 -22.54
CA LEU A 110 2.45 -3.29 -21.93
C LEU A 110 1.80 -4.67 -22.13
N PRO A 111 2.59 -5.69 -22.46
CA PRO A 111 2.08 -7.05 -22.48
C PRO A 111 1.64 -7.48 -21.09
N MET A 112 0.55 -8.27 -21.02
CA MET A 112 -0.07 -8.70 -19.75
C MET A 112 0.93 -9.38 -18.81
N THR A 113 1.88 -10.13 -19.35
CA THR A 113 2.94 -10.78 -18.60
C THR A 113 3.81 -9.80 -17.81
N LYS A 114 4.12 -8.61 -18.35
CA LYS A 114 4.85 -7.56 -17.63
C LYS A 114 3.97 -6.94 -16.53
N ILE A 115 2.68 -6.69 -16.82
CA ILE A 115 1.74 -6.15 -15.84
C ILE A 115 1.60 -7.13 -14.66
N MET A 116 1.39 -8.42 -14.93
CA MET A 116 1.35 -9.47 -13.89
C MET A 116 2.65 -9.52 -13.08
N THR A 117 3.80 -9.46 -13.75
CA THR A 117 5.10 -9.44 -13.07
C THR A 117 5.23 -8.21 -12.16
N GLY A 118 4.86 -7.02 -12.66
CA GLY A 118 4.86 -5.77 -11.88
C GLY A 118 3.97 -5.84 -10.65
N ALA A 119 2.76 -6.38 -10.82
CA ALA A 119 1.80 -6.57 -9.74
C ALA A 119 2.32 -7.59 -8.71
N ILE A 120 2.68 -8.80 -9.12
CA ILE A 120 3.14 -9.86 -8.20
C ILE A 120 4.35 -9.38 -7.40
N VAL A 121 5.36 -8.81 -8.07
CA VAL A 121 6.57 -8.30 -7.40
C VAL A 121 6.22 -7.10 -6.52
N GLY A 122 5.45 -6.13 -7.04
CA GLY A 122 5.11 -4.91 -6.31
C GLY A 122 4.30 -5.16 -5.05
N TYR A 123 3.29 -6.04 -5.10
CA TYR A 123 2.46 -6.36 -3.93
C TYR A 123 3.18 -7.27 -2.93
N SER A 124 3.92 -8.28 -3.39
CA SER A 124 4.69 -9.16 -2.50
C SER A 124 5.74 -8.37 -1.71
N TYR A 125 6.49 -7.50 -2.37
CA TYR A 125 7.47 -6.64 -1.72
C TYR A 125 6.81 -5.57 -0.85
N GLY A 126 5.65 -5.05 -1.27
CA GLY A 126 4.85 -4.12 -0.48
C GLY A 126 4.33 -4.72 0.82
N ASN A 127 3.84 -5.96 0.77
CA ASN A 127 3.32 -6.68 1.93
C ASN A 127 4.42 -7.02 2.94
N VAL A 128 5.63 -7.38 2.50
CA VAL A 128 6.73 -7.79 3.39
C VAL A 128 7.54 -6.58 3.87
N LEU A 129 7.93 -5.67 2.98
CA LEU A 129 8.83 -4.55 3.27
C LEU A 129 8.11 -3.19 3.41
N GLY A 130 6.79 -3.19 3.24
CA GLY A 130 5.96 -2.01 3.26
C GLY A 130 5.81 -1.34 1.89
N TRP A 131 4.71 -0.64 1.73
CA TRP A 131 4.31 0.00 0.48
C TRP A 131 5.38 0.94 -0.09
N LEU A 132 5.95 1.81 0.76
CA LEU A 132 6.89 2.85 0.32
C LEU A 132 8.26 2.28 -0.04
N LEU A 133 8.85 1.49 0.84
CA LEU A 133 10.23 1.00 0.70
C LEU A 133 10.32 -0.27 -0.15
N GLY A 134 9.32 -1.13 -0.08
CA GLY A 134 9.27 -2.39 -0.84
C GLY A 134 8.52 -2.22 -2.16
N GLY A 135 7.21 -2.05 -2.07
CA GLY A 135 6.32 -2.07 -3.24
C GLY A 135 6.64 -1.02 -4.30
N ASN A 136 6.78 0.25 -3.89
CA ASN A 136 7.03 1.33 -4.85
C ASN A 136 8.46 1.34 -5.40
N ALA A 137 9.45 0.94 -4.59
CA ALA A 137 10.83 0.89 -5.05
C ALA A 137 11.02 -0.15 -6.17
N VAL A 138 10.45 -1.36 -6.00
CA VAL A 138 10.53 -2.40 -7.04
C VAL A 138 9.68 -2.04 -8.27
N ARG A 139 8.51 -1.40 -8.09
CA ARG A 139 7.71 -0.88 -9.21
C ARG A 139 8.48 0.18 -9.99
N TYR A 140 9.08 1.15 -9.30
CA TYR A 140 9.91 2.16 -9.96
C TYR A 140 10.98 1.49 -10.84
N ARG A 141 11.69 0.50 -10.31
CA ARG A 141 12.75 -0.19 -11.05
C ARG A 141 12.22 -0.96 -12.25
N LEU A 142 11.13 -1.73 -12.09
CA LEU A 142 10.56 -2.52 -13.18
C LEU A 142 9.94 -1.63 -14.26
N TYR A 143 9.05 -0.71 -13.91
CA TYR A 143 8.33 0.13 -14.87
C TYR A 143 9.27 1.12 -15.57
N SER A 144 10.29 1.66 -14.88
CA SER A 144 11.34 2.47 -15.50
C SER A 144 12.11 1.64 -16.57
N SER A 145 12.44 0.38 -16.28
CA SER A 145 13.10 -0.51 -17.26
C SER A 145 12.20 -0.86 -18.47
N TRP A 146 10.88 -0.64 -18.36
CA TRP A 146 9.88 -0.84 -19.41
C TRP A 146 9.49 0.44 -20.14
N GLY A 147 10.21 1.55 -19.89
CA GLY A 147 10.06 2.81 -20.62
C GLY A 147 9.08 3.81 -20.01
N PHE A 148 8.73 3.66 -18.73
CA PHE A 148 7.97 4.68 -18.01
C PHE A 148 8.90 5.78 -17.50
N SER A 149 8.54 7.03 -17.69
CA SER A 149 9.19 8.18 -17.08
C SER A 149 8.90 8.25 -15.58
N PHE A 150 9.69 9.04 -14.85
CA PHE A 150 9.47 9.25 -13.41
C PHE A 150 8.06 9.77 -13.11
N LEU A 151 7.58 10.77 -13.87
CA LEU A 151 6.25 11.35 -13.66
C LEU A 151 5.12 10.34 -13.96
N GLU A 152 5.30 9.50 -14.97
CA GLU A 152 4.33 8.43 -15.27
C GLU A 152 4.30 7.37 -14.15
N ILE A 153 5.43 7.07 -13.53
CA ILE A 153 5.47 6.14 -12.39
C ILE A 153 4.81 6.78 -11.16
N VAL A 154 5.01 8.07 -10.92
CA VAL A 154 4.30 8.79 -9.84
C VAL A 154 2.79 8.76 -10.07
N ALA A 155 2.33 9.04 -11.30
CA ALA A 155 0.91 8.95 -11.64
C ALA A 155 0.38 7.52 -11.51
N PHE A 156 1.14 6.52 -11.96
CA PHE A 156 0.83 5.11 -11.81
C PHE A 156 0.59 4.73 -10.34
N VAL A 157 1.53 5.06 -9.45
CA VAL A 157 1.43 4.80 -8.01
C VAL A 157 0.26 5.55 -7.37
N SER A 158 -0.02 6.78 -7.82
CA SER A 158 -1.19 7.54 -7.35
C SER A 158 -2.51 6.87 -7.71
N ILE A 159 -2.61 6.26 -8.91
CA ILE A 159 -3.80 5.50 -9.33
C ILE A 159 -3.95 4.24 -8.46
N LEU A 160 -2.87 3.52 -8.17
CA LEU A 160 -2.91 2.36 -7.27
C LEU A 160 -3.39 2.76 -5.88
N ALA A 161 -2.85 3.85 -5.31
CA ALA A 161 -3.24 4.35 -4.01
C ALA A 161 -4.73 4.76 -3.99
N THR A 162 -5.20 5.48 -5.02
CA THR A 162 -6.62 5.84 -5.15
C THR A 162 -7.50 4.60 -5.22
N THR A 163 -7.12 3.60 -6.02
CA THR A 163 -7.85 2.34 -6.15
C THR A 163 -7.95 1.60 -4.80
N PHE A 164 -6.86 1.55 -4.04
CA PHE A 164 -6.84 0.99 -2.70
C PHE A 164 -7.83 1.69 -1.76
N TRP A 165 -7.79 3.03 -1.68
CA TRP A 165 -8.69 3.79 -0.81
C TRP A 165 -10.15 3.66 -1.22
N LEU A 166 -10.46 3.58 -2.51
CA LEU A 166 -11.81 3.38 -3.00
C LEU A 166 -12.42 2.05 -2.52
N GLY A 167 -11.66 0.95 -2.60
CA GLY A 167 -12.11 -0.36 -2.10
C GLY A 167 -12.29 -0.37 -0.59
N LEU A 168 -11.34 0.21 0.12
CA LEU A 168 -11.40 0.31 1.58
C LEU A 168 -12.63 1.11 2.03
N PHE A 169 -12.88 2.28 1.42
CA PHE A 169 -14.06 3.10 1.74
C PHE A 169 -15.36 2.42 1.32
N LEU A 170 -15.38 1.71 0.19
CA LEU A 170 -16.58 0.99 -0.24
C LEU A 170 -16.95 -0.10 0.78
N LEU A 171 -16.02 -0.96 1.12
CA LEU A 171 -16.33 -2.08 2.02
C LEU A 171 -16.54 -1.62 3.46
N ALA A 172 -15.73 -0.70 3.97
CA ALA A 172 -15.94 -0.12 5.29
C ALA A 172 -17.26 0.66 5.35
N GLY A 173 -17.59 1.44 4.31
CA GLY A 173 -18.82 2.18 4.22
C GLY A 173 -20.05 1.27 4.22
N VAL A 174 -20.07 0.24 3.40
CA VAL A 174 -21.14 -0.76 3.36
C VAL A 174 -21.22 -1.54 4.67
N ALA A 175 -20.07 -1.99 5.20
CA ALA A 175 -20.05 -2.73 6.44
C ALA A 175 -20.60 -1.92 7.61
N PHE A 176 -20.20 -0.66 7.76
CA PHE A 176 -20.65 0.23 8.84
C PHE A 176 -22.14 0.58 8.78
N ILE A 177 -22.77 0.50 7.62
CA ILE A 177 -24.21 0.77 7.47
C ILE A 177 -25.03 -0.51 7.56
N ALA A 178 -24.57 -1.60 6.91
CA ALA A 178 -25.40 -2.78 6.66
C ALA A 178 -25.20 -3.92 7.65
N LEU A 179 -24.05 -3.97 8.34
CA LEU A 179 -23.75 -5.06 9.24
C LEU A 179 -24.02 -4.68 10.71
N PRO A 180 -24.55 -5.61 11.53
CA PRO A 180 -24.71 -5.40 12.97
C PRO A 180 -23.35 -5.48 13.67
N ILE A 181 -22.62 -4.35 13.67
CA ILE A 181 -21.26 -4.29 14.18
C ILE A 181 -21.28 -4.06 15.69
N LYS A 182 -20.64 -4.93 16.44
CA LYS A 182 -20.20 -4.68 17.80
C LYS A 182 -18.73 -4.26 17.75
N LEU A 183 -18.49 -2.95 17.67
CA LEU A 183 -17.12 -2.44 17.80
C LEU A 183 -16.64 -2.65 19.24
N PRO A 184 -15.38 -3.03 19.45
CA PRO A 184 -14.78 -3.05 20.79
C PRO A 184 -14.95 -1.67 21.45
N GLU A 185 -15.20 -1.63 22.76
CA GLU A 185 -15.38 -0.37 23.51
C GLU A 185 -14.17 0.56 23.30
N GLU A 186 -12.98 0.01 23.32
CA GLU A 186 -11.73 0.75 23.09
C GLU A 186 -11.67 1.47 21.71
N VAL A 187 -12.41 0.97 20.72
CA VAL A 187 -12.52 1.55 19.36
C VAL A 187 -13.68 2.52 19.32
N SER A 188 -14.85 2.13 19.87
CA SER A 188 -16.06 2.94 19.85
C SER A 188 -15.92 4.24 20.63
N GLU A 189 -15.25 4.22 21.78
CA GLU A 189 -14.96 5.42 22.59
C GLU A 189 -14.03 6.45 21.91
N LYS A 190 -13.20 5.99 20.98
CA LYS A 190 -12.28 6.87 20.22
C LYS A 190 -12.88 7.41 18.94
N LEU A 191 -14.03 6.89 18.51
CA LEU A 191 -14.73 7.40 17.34
C LEU A 191 -15.44 8.71 17.70
N ILE A 192 -15.12 9.78 16.98
CA ILE A 192 -15.75 11.10 17.15
C ILE A 192 -17.25 11.06 16.80
N PHE A 193 -17.64 10.17 15.89
CA PHE A 193 -19.02 9.98 15.42
C PHE A 193 -19.38 8.51 15.48
N ASP A 194 -20.70 8.25 15.49
CA ASP A 194 -21.23 6.90 15.31
C ASP A 194 -20.73 6.24 14.01
N HIS A 195 -20.58 4.91 14.02
CA HIS A 195 -20.06 4.16 12.87
C HIS A 195 -20.91 4.33 11.60
N HIS A 196 -22.23 4.54 11.72
CA HIS A 196 -23.08 4.82 10.56
C HIS A 196 -22.70 6.15 9.87
N VAL A 197 -22.34 7.18 10.65
CA VAL A 197 -21.89 8.46 10.10
C VAL A 197 -20.58 8.28 9.32
N TRP A 198 -19.65 7.49 9.85
CA TRP A 198 -18.44 7.13 9.11
C TRP A 198 -18.74 6.35 7.83
N GLY A 199 -19.70 5.41 7.89
CA GLY A 199 -20.16 4.69 6.70
C GLY A 199 -20.70 5.62 5.62
N LEU A 200 -21.55 6.57 5.98
CA LEU A 200 -22.09 7.58 5.05
C LEU A 200 -20.99 8.49 4.49
N LEU A 201 -20.01 8.90 5.31
CA LEU A 201 -18.88 9.72 4.86
C LEU A 201 -18.04 8.96 3.83
N PHE A 202 -17.73 7.69 4.06
CA PHE A 202 -16.95 6.88 3.13
C PHE A 202 -17.68 6.68 1.79
N LEU A 203 -18.98 6.36 1.81
CA LEU A 203 -19.76 6.24 0.58
C LEU A 203 -19.97 7.60 -0.10
N GLY A 204 -20.08 8.68 0.66
CA GLY A 204 -20.11 10.04 0.14
C GLY A 204 -18.82 10.42 -0.61
N CYS A 205 -17.65 10.06 -0.06
CA CYS A 205 -16.36 10.26 -0.74
C CYS A 205 -16.30 9.51 -2.08
N ILE A 206 -16.82 8.26 -2.14
CA ILE A 206 -16.91 7.51 -3.39
C ILE A 206 -17.84 8.20 -4.38
N GLY A 207 -19.02 8.62 -3.93
CA GLY A 207 -19.98 9.37 -4.75
C GLY A 207 -19.36 10.64 -5.36
N LEU A 208 -18.63 11.42 -4.54
CA LEU A 208 -17.92 12.60 -4.99
C LEU A 208 -16.81 12.26 -6.00
N TYR A 209 -16.05 11.19 -5.76
CA TYR A 209 -15.02 10.74 -6.70
C TYR A 209 -15.63 10.34 -8.05
N LEU A 210 -16.69 9.54 -8.06
CA LEU A 210 -17.36 9.13 -9.30
C LEU A 210 -17.99 10.32 -10.02
N ALA A 211 -18.60 11.26 -9.29
CA ALA A 211 -19.11 12.51 -9.85
C ALA A 211 -17.97 13.34 -10.47
N ALA A 212 -16.85 13.47 -9.78
CA ALA A 212 -15.67 14.16 -10.32
C ALA A 212 -15.16 13.51 -11.62
N CYS A 213 -15.09 12.18 -11.69
CA CYS A 213 -14.69 11.44 -12.89
C CYS A 213 -15.64 11.61 -14.07
N THR A 214 -16.91 11.94 -13.83
CA THR A 214 -17.89 12.21 -14.90
C THR A 214 -17.90 13.68 -15.34
N ILE A 215 -17.70 14.61 -14.41
CA ILE A 215 -17.79 16.05 -14.64
C ILE A 215 -16.46 16.59 -15.16
N PHE A 216 -15.34 16.25 -14.50
CA PHE A 216 -14.02 16.80 -14.83
C PHE A 216 -13.29 15.92 -15.85
N ARG A 217 -13.67 16.05 -17.14
CA ARG A 217 -13.06 15.30 -18.24
C ARG A 217 -11.83 16.00 -18.84
N LYS A 218 -11.59 17.27 -18.49
CA LYS A 218 -10.46 18.03 -19.02
C LYS A 218 -9.18 17.68 -18.28
N PRO A 219 -8.05 17.49 -18.99
CA PRO A 219 -6.77 17.26 -18.33
C PRO A 219 -6.36 18.49 -17.49
N ILE A 220 -5.91 18.21 -16.28
CA ILE A 220 -5.27 19.22 -15.42
C ILE A 220 -3.80 19.24 -15.81
N ARG A 221 -3.32 20.36 -16.35
CA ARG A 221 -1.91 20.53 -16.70
C ARG A 221 -1.11 20.92 -15.46
N VAL A 222 -0.13 20.09 -15.13
CA VAL A 222 0.85 20.37 -14.08
C VAL A 222 2.22 20.42 -14.77
N ARG A 223 2.68 21.63 -15.10
CA ARG A 223 3.87 21.86 -15.95
C ARG A 223 3.71 21.13 -17.29
N ASP A 224 4.64 20.24 -17.63
CA ASP A 224 4.67 19.46 -18.89
C ASP A 224 3.89 18.15 -18.82
N PHE A 225 3.19 17.88 -17.69
CA PHE A 225 2.46 16.64 -17.48
C PHE A 225 0.96 16.90 -17.36
N GLU A 226 0.17 16.15 -18.15
CA GLU A 226 -1.29 16.21 -18.11
C GLU A 226 -1.83 15.08 -17.22
N VAL A 227 -2.47 15.47 -16.11
CA VAL A 227 -3.17 14.55 -15.22
C VAL A 227 -4.65 14.55 -15.59
N THR A 228 -5.17 13.40 -15.96
CA THR A 228 -6.60 13.21 -16.18
C THR A 228 -7.18 12.32 -15.08
N LEU A 229 -8.43 12.58 -14.68
CA LEU A 229 -9.16 11.62 -13.87
C LEU A 229 -9.53 10.40 -14.72
N PRO A 230 -9.57 9.19 -14.12
CA PRO A 230 -10.01 8.00 -14.84
C PRO A 230 -11.43 8.17 -15.38
N PRO A 231 -11.74 7.68 -16.59
CA PRO A 231 -13.11 7.67 -17.08
C PRO A 231 -13.98 6.78 -16.19
N PHE A 232 -15.28 7.04 -16.15
CA PHE A 232 -16.25 6.36 -15.27
C PHE A 232 -16.13 4.82 -15.33
N SER A 233 -15.89 4.25 -16.50
CA SER A 233 -15.70 2.78 -16.68
C SER A 233 -14.47 2.25 -15.95
N LEU A 234 -13.35 2.98 -15.95
CA LEU A 234 -12.17 2.59 -15.18
C LEU A 234 -12.36 2.85 -13.68
N SER A 235 -13.08 3.90 -13.30
CA SER A 235 -13.38 4.21 -11.91
C SER A 235 -14.29 3.15 -11.26
N THR A 236 -15.29 2.65 -11.97
CA THR A 236 -16.10 1.52 -11.51
C THR A 236 -15.29 0.22 -11.43
N MET A 237 -14.38 0.01 -12.37
CA MET A 237 -13.49 -1.14 -12.33
C MET A 237 -12.51 -1.07 -11.14
N GLN A 238 -12.02 0.14 -10.77
CA GLN A 238 -11.25 0.34 -9.54
C GLN A 238 -12.01 -0.14 -8.30
N LEU A 239 -13.30 0.22 -8.18
CA LEU A 239 -14.15 -0.22 -7.06
C LEU A 239 -14.31 -1.75 -7.03
N VAL A 240 -14.59 -2.39 -8.17
CA VAL A 240 -14.78 -3.83 -8.24
C VAL A 240 -13.50 -4.59 -7.89
N VAL A 241 -12.38 -4.18 -8.48
CA VAL A 241 -11.08 -4.82 -8.27
C VAL A 241 -10.63 -4.64 -6.82
N SER A 242 -10.76 -3.45 -6.26
CA SER A 242 -10.32 -3.18 -4.89
C SER A 242 -11.24 -3.80 -3.83
N ALA A 243 -12.56 -3.83 -4.05
CA ALA A 243 -13.46 -4.56 -3.18
C ALA A 243 -13.18 -6.06 -3.19
N GLY A 244 -12.94 -6.63 -4.38
CA GLY A 244 -12.56 -8.03 -4.53
C GLY A 244 -11.27 -8.38 -3.79
N ASP A 245 -10.26 -7.51 -3.87
CA ASP A 245 -9.00 -7.64 -3.15
C ASP A 245 -9.22 -7.76 -1.63
N PHE A 246 -9.88 -6.77 -1.02
CA PHE A 246 -10.13 -6.79 0.43
C PHE A 246 -11.03 -7.94 0.88
N LEU A 247 -12.04 -8.30 0.08
CA LEU A 247 -12.91 -9.44 0.37
C LEU A 247 -12.12 -10.75 0.34
N LEU A 248 -11.28 -10.97 -0.66
CA LEU A 248 -10.47 -12.19 -0.74
C LEU A 248 -9.42 -12.24 0.36
N ALA A 249 -8.73 -11.14 0.65
CA ALA A 249 -7.75 -11.10 1.72
C ALA A 249 -8.38 -11.39 3.09
N SER A 250 -9.56 -10.83 3.38
CA SER A 250 -10.29 -11.14 4.60
C SER A 250 -10.83 -12.58 4.64
N GLN A 251 -11.19 -13.16 3.49
CA GLN A 251 -11.55 -14.58 3.38
C GLN A 251 -10.36 -15.49 3.64
N VAL A 252 -9.15 -15.15 3.17
CA VAL A 252 -7.94 -15.92 3.54
C VAL A 252 -7.78 -15.98 5.04
N LEU A 253 -7.92 -14.84 5.73
CA LEU A 253 -7.81 -14.79 7.18
C LEU A 253 -8.93 -15.59 7.86
N PHE A 254 -10.18 -15.46 7.39
CA PHE A 254 -11.33 -16.17 7.93
C PHE A 254 -11.17 -17.69 7.86
N TRP A 255 -10.72 -18.23 6.72
CA TRP A 255 -10.51 -19.67 6.55
C TRP A 255 -9.35 -20.23 7.35
N LEU A 256 -8.45 -19.39 7.85
CA LEU A 256 -7.34 -19.80 8.71
C LEU A 256 -7.71 -19.83 10.20
N LEU A 257 -8.88 -19.30 10.57
CA LEU A 257 -9.39 -19.44 11.92
C LEU A 257 -9.87 -20.89 12.15
N PRO A 258 -9.49 -21.53 13.26
CA PRO A 258 -9.92 -22.91 13.55
C PRO A 258 -11.44 -23.04 13.67
N SER A 259 -12.00 -24.07 13.06
CA SER A 259 -13.46 -24.31 13.00
C SER A 259 -14.06 -24.71 14.37
N SER A 260 -13.23 -25.13 15.31
CA SER A 260 -13.65 -25.71 16.59
C SER A 260 -14.29 -24.73 17.58
N GLN A 261 -14.11 -23.41 17.33
CA GLN A 261 -14.66 -22.35 18.22
C GLN A 261 -15.67 -21.43 17.53
N SER A 262 -16.10 -21.77 16.34
CA SER A 262 -16.73 -20.86 15.38
C SER A 262 -18.21 -20.59 15.56
N ALA A 263 -18.83 -20.91 16.68
CA ALA A 263 -20.22 -20.49 16.92
C ALA A 263 -20.39 -18.98 17.03
N GLU A 264 -19.32 -18.23 17.31
CA GLU A 264 -19.34 -16.76 17.48
C GLU A 264 -18.51 -15.97 16.46
N ILE A 265 -17.58 -16.64 15.74
CA ILE A 265 -16.72 -15.96 14.75
C ILE A 265 -17.42 -15.97 13.38
N ASN A 266 -18.05 -14.87 13.03
CA ASN A 266 -18.64 -14.70 11.70
C ASN A 266 -17.70 -13.93 10.76
N PHE A 267 -17.89 -14.12 9.44
CA PHE A 267 -17.09 -13.44 8.43
C PHE A 267 -17.16 -11.91 8.52
N SER A 268 -18.31 -11.35 8.92
CA SER A 268 -18.49 -9.90 9.06
C SER A 268 -17.52 -9.32 10.10
N THR A 269 -17.34 -9.98 11.24
CA THR A 269 -16.39 -9.56 12.28
C THR A 269 -14.95 -9.59 11.76
N VAL A 270 -14.56 -10.67 11.07
CA VAL A 270 -13.23 -10.78 10.47
C VAL A 270 -13.00 -9.70 9.41
N LEU A 271 -13.98 -9.45 8.54
CA LEU A 271 -13.90 -8.42 7.51
C LEU A 271 -13.69 -7.02 8.13
N ILE A 272 -14.48 -6.68 9.15
CA ILE A 272 -14.39 -5.37 9.80
C ILE A 272 -13.06 -5.22 10.54
N ALA A 273 -12.63 -6.25 11.28
CA ALA A 273 -11.35 -6.26 11.96
C ALA A 273 -10.20 -6.11 10.96
N TYR A 274 -10.25 -6.83 9.82
CA TYR A 274 -9.27 -6.72 8.76
C TYR A 274 -9.24 -5.31 8.14
N LEU A 275 -10.39 -4.74 7.76
CA LEU A 275 -10.47 -3.39 7.20
C LEU A 275 -9.97 -2.33 8.20
N THR A 276 -10.34 -2.45 9.48
CA THR A 276 -9.84 -1.57 10.55
C THR A 276 -8.32 -1.68 10.68
N GLY A 277 -7.78 -2.90 10.65
CA GLY A 277 -6.34 -3.15 10.65
C GLY A 277 -5.64 -2.52 9.45
N GLN A 278 -6.22 -2.56 8.27
CA GLN A 278 -5.68 -1.92 7.07
C GLN A 278 -5.66 -0.40 7.19
N ILE A 279 -6.73 0.23 7.68
CA ILE A 279 -6.79 1.68 7.92
C ILE A 279 -5.66 2.09 8.88
N ILE A 280 -5.55 1.42 10.03
CA ILE A 280 -4.53 1.75 11.03
C ILE A 280 -3.12 1.49 10.48
N THR A 281 -2.90 0.41 9.74
CA THR A 281 -1.61 0.10 9.11
C THR A 281 -1.16 1.20 8.16
N VAL A 282 -2.07 1.70 7.31
CA VAL A 282 -1.76 2.78 6.37
C VAL A 282 -1.48 4.08 7.10
N LEU A 283 -2.28 4.43 8.12
CA LEU A 283 -2.10 5.66 8.90
C LEU A 283 -0.80 5.65 9.72
N THR A 284 -0.42 4.51 10.25
CA THR A 284 0.80 4.35 11.07
C THR A 284 2.06 4.13 10.24
N HIS A 285 1.92 3.82 8.94
CA HIS A 285 3.01 3.51 8.02
C HIS A 285 3.91 2.34 8.50
N VAL A 286 3.39 1.46 9.34
CA VAL A 286 4.13 0.29 9.82
C VAL A 286 4.34 -0.69 8.67
N PRO A 287 5.60 -1.05 8.33
CA PRO A 287 5.87 -1.99 7.25
C PRO A 287 5.16 -3.32 7.47
N GLY A 288 4.40 -3.78 6.46
CA GLY A 288 3.64 -5.04 6.54
C GLY A 288 2.56 -5.10 7.62
N GLY A 289 2.26 -3.98 8.32
CA GLY A 289 1.29 -3.94 9.42
C GLY A 289 1.67 -4.81 10.62
N PHE A 290 2.97 -5.10 10.82
CA PHE A 290 3.43 -5.94 11.93
C PHE A 290 3.07 -5.35 13.29
N GLY A 291 2.41 -6.12 14.13
CA GLY A 291 1.91 -5.69 15.43
C GLY A 291 0.59 -4.94 15.37
N VAL A 292 0.29 -4.23 14.27
CA VAL A 292 -0.94 -3.45 14.10
C VAL A 292 -2.12 -4.37 13.81
N LEU A 293 -1.99 -5.24 12.81
CA LEU A 293 -3.05 -6.18 12.44
C LEU A 293 -3.35 -7.14 13.59
N GLU A 294 -2.32 -7.66 14.26
CA GLU A 294 -2.45 -8.52 15.44
C GLU A 294 -3.18 -7.80 16.56
N GLY A 295 -2.78 -6.57 16.86
CA GLY A 295 -3.39 -5.77 17.93
C GLY A 295 -4.87 -5.48 17.68
N VAL A 296 -5.23 -5.16 16.44
CA VAL A 296 -6.63 -4.95 16.05
C VAL A 296 -7.42 -6.24 16.18
N LEU A 297 -6.94 -7.34 15.60
CA LEU A 297 -7.65 -8.62 15.65
C LEU A 297 -7.86 -9.10 17.09
N VAL A 298 -6.81 -9.04 17.92
CA VAL A 298 -6.89 -9.37 19.36
C VAL A 298 -7.93 -8.51 20.10
N SER A 299 -8.23 -7.29 19.63
CA SER A 299 -9.25 -6.43 20.24
C SER A 299 -10.68 -6.79 19.83
N PHE A 300 -10.86 -7.44 18.68
CA PHE A 300 -12.18 -7.81 18.14
C PHE A 300 -12.66 -9.17 18.62
N PHE A 301 -11.77 -10.00 19.20
CA PHE A 301 -12.09 -11.37 19.59
C PHE A 301 -11.98 -11.57 21.09
N PRO A 302 -12.78 -12.48 21.69
CA PRO A 302 -12.75 -12.76 23.11
C PRO A 302 -11.41 -13.41 23.52
N GLU A 303 -11.05 -13.27 24.81
CA GLU A 303 -9.75 -13.71 25.34
C GLU A 303 -9.50 -15.22 25.15
N GLU A 304 -10.55 -16.03 25.21
CA GLU A 304 -10.50 -17.50 25.04
C GLU A 304 -10.05 -17.91 23.64
N SER A 305 -10.28 -17.08 22.63
CA SER A 305 -9.95 -17.34 21.22
C SER A 305 -8.62 -16.75 20.76
N LEU A 306 -7.90 -16.01 21.62
CA LEU A 306 -6.70 -15.25 21.20
C LEU A 306 -5.58 -16.14 20.67
N GLY A 307 -5.42 -17.35 21.21
CA GLY A 307 -4.46 -18.33 20.70
C GLY A 307 -4.73 -18.69 19.24
N ASP A 308 -5.98 -18.99 18.92
CA ASP A 308 -6.45 -19.36 17.59
C ASP A 308 -6.37 -18.17 16.61
N VAL A 309 -6.74 -16.98 17.08
CA VAL A 309 -6.63 -15.74 16.27
C VAL A 309 -5.19 -15.46 15.89
N LEU A 310 -4.26 -15.60 16.84
CA LEU A 310 -2.84 -15.42 16.55
C LEU A 310 -2.26 -16.50 15.64
N ALA A 311 -2.69 -17.75 15.83
CA ALA A 311 -2.34 -18.85 14.92
C ALA A 311 -2.79 -18.54 13.49
N ALA A 312 -4.03 -18.07 13.32
CA ALA A 312 -4.57 -17.64 12.01
C ALA A 312 -3.76 -16.49 11.40
N VAL A 313 -3.36 -15.50 12.20
CA VAL A 313 -2.53 -14.37 11.72
C VAL A 313 -1.14 -14.82 11.30
N VAL A 314 -0.51 -15.70 12.05
CA VAL A 314 0.79 -16.29 11.68
C VAL A 314 0.69 -17.04 10.35
N LEU A 315 -0.32 -17.90 10.21
CA LEU A 315 -0.57 -18.63 8.95
C LEU A 315 -0.91 -17.66 7.80
N PHE A 316 -1.71 -16.62 8.05
CA PHE A 316 -2.02 -15.59 7.07
C PHE A 316 -0.75 -14.91 6.56
N ARG A 317 0.20 -14.56 7.44
CA ARG A 317 1.47 -13.97 7.01
C ARG A 317 2.30 -14.94 6.18
N ILE A 318 2.34 -16.22 6.56
CA ILE A 318 3.06 -17.24 5.80
C ILE A 318 2.44 -17.39 4.42
N ILE A 319 1.12 -17.55 4.32
CA ILE A 319 0.42 -17.89 3.08
C ILE A 319 0.23 -16.66 2.18
N TYR A 320 -0.17 -15.52 2.76
CA TYR A 320 -0.54 -14.34 1.98
C TYR A 320 0.64 -13.40 1.71
N TYR A 321 1.67 -13.36 2.59
CA TYR A 321 2.83 -12.46 2.45
C TYR A 321 4.08 -13.20 1.98
N PHE A 322 4.52 -14.23 2.73
CA PHE A 322 5.81 -14.86 2.44
C PHE A 322 5.77 -15.87 1.30
N LEU A 323 4.69 -16.62 1.14
CA LEU A 323 4.58 -17.60 0.06
C LEU A 323 4.64 -16.93 -1.33
N PRO A 324 3.91 -15.84 -1.63
CA PRO A 324 4.04 -15.14 -2.91
C PRO A 324 5.36 -14.36 -3.06
N PHE A 325 6.04 -14.02 -1.98
CA PHE A 325 7.31 -13.31 -2.01
C PHE A 325 8.43 -14.15 -2.66
N ILE A 326 8.36 -15.47 -2.53
CA ILE A 326 9.34 -16.38 -3.14
C ILE A 326 9.31 -16.27 -4.69
N PRO A 327 8.18 -16.57 -5.38
CA PRO A 327 8.12 -16.43 -6.83
C PRO A 327 8.29 -14.97 -7.28
N ALA A 328 7.86 -13.99 -6.51
CA ALA A 328 8.10 -12.57 -6.81
C ALA A 328 9.59 -12.25 -6.87
N THR A 329 10.39 -12.76 -5.94
CA THR A 329 11.84 -12.58 -5.93
C THR A 329 12.50 -13.25 -7.13
N ILE A 330 12.08 -14.46 -7.50
CA ILE A 330 12.56 -15.16 -8.69
C ILE A 330 12.25 -14.35 -9.96
N LEU A 331 11.01 -13.83 -10.08
CA LEU A 331 10.61 -12.99 -11.20
C LEU A 331 11.42 -11.69 -11.27
N LEU A 332 11.69 -11.06 -10.12
CA LEU A 332 12.50 -9.84 -10.08
C LEU A 332 13.94 -10.13 -10.56
N ILE A 333 14.57 -11.15 -10.03
CA ILE A 333 15.94 -11.56 -10.44
C ILE A 333 15.99 -11.91 -11.94
N TYR A 334 15.00 -12.65 -12.43
CA TYR A 334 14.92 -12.99 -13.86
C TYR A 334 14.83 -11.74 -14.75
N ASN A 335 13.98 -10.77 -14.38
CA ASN A 335 13.87 -9.51 -15.11
C ASN A 335 15.16 -8.68 -15.09
N GLU A 336 15.88 -8.65 -13.95
CA GLU A 336 17.17 -7.96 -13.82
C GLU A 336 18.25 -8.59 -14.72
N ILE A 337 18.35 -9.91 -14.74
CA ILE A 337 19.31 -10.62 -15.61
C ILE A 337 18.98 -10.35 -17.09
N ARG A 338 17.70 -10.39 -17.44
CA ARG A 338 17.25 -10.15 -18.82
C ARG A 338 17.51 -8.70 -19.26
N ALA A 339 17.31 -7.73 -18.37
CA ALA A 339 17.58 -6.33 -18.65
C ALA A 339 19.07 -6.06 -18.90
N LYS A 340 19.96 -6.71 -18.13
CA LYS A 340 21.43 -6.59 -18.32
C LYS A 340 21.93 -7.23 -19.62
N ARG A 341 21.23 -8.23 -20.17
CA ARG A 341 21.60 -8.93 -21.40
C ARG A 341 21.15 -8.22 -22.69
N ARG A 342 20.33 -7.16 -22.59
CA ARG A 342 19.98 -6.35 -23.77
C ARG A 342 21.19 -5.50 -24.17
N PRO A 343 21.66 -5.58 -25.45
CA PRO A 343 22.74 -4.72 -25.93
C PRO A 343 22.36 -3.25 -25.74
N LYS A 344 23.33 -2.42 -25.33
CA LYS A 344 23.13 -0.96 -25.16
C LYS A 344 22.82 -0.21 -26.45
N ASP A 345 23.00 -0.86 -27.59
CA ASP A 345 22.90 -0.25 -28.91
C ASP A 345 21.45 -0.09 -29.42
N ALA A 346 20.46 -0.62 -28.70
CA ALA A 346 19.03 -0.50 -29.07
C ALA A 346 18.32 0.75 -28.50
N VAL A 347 19.05 1.67 -27.83
CA VAL A 347 18.46 2.85 -27.15
C VAL A 347 18.75 4.16 -27.89
N GLN A 348 19.50 4.13 -29.01
CA GLN A 348 19.85 5.36 -29.74
C GLN A 348 18.92 5.69 -30.93
N ASP A 349 17.95 4.82 -31.26
CA ASP A 349 17.05 5.01 -32.41
C ASP A 349 15.57 5.16 -32.02
N ILE A 350 15.23 5.87 -30.91
CA ILE A 350 13.85 6.30 -30.62
C ILE A 350 13.85 7.75 -30.16
#